data_2f889a65d89fb150ed083ec6579e90f2
#
_entry.id   2f889a65d89fb150ed083ec6579e90f2
#
_cell.length_a   1.000
_cell.length_b   1.000
_cell.length_c   1.000
_cell.angle_alpha   90.00
_cell.angle_beta   90.00
_cell.angle_gamma   90.00
#
_symmetry.space_group_name_H-M   'P 1'
#
loop_
_entity.id
_entity.type
_entity.pdbx_description
1 polymer ?
#
loop_
_entity_poly.entity_id
_entity_poly.type
_entity_poly.pdbx_seq_one_letter_code
_entity_poly.pdbx_strand_id
1 'polypeptide(L)' 'MNKTLLDEREVSIVTGVPTKTLQYWRFAGTSHAPKFIKLGTRVYYRWQDLEQWIAERPSFSS' A
#
# COMPACT_ATOMS: atom_id res chain seq x y z
N MET A 1 10.52 16.48 7.33
CA MET A 1 9.06 16.53 7.30
C MET A 1 8.50 15.15 7.00
N ASN A 2 7.60 14.69 7.83
CA ASN A 2 7.04 13.35 7.67
C ASN A 2 5.96 13.33 6.61
N LYS A 3 6.10 12.40 5.70
CA LYS A 3 5.12 12.22 4.65
C LYS A 3 4.04 11.27 5.15
N THR A 4 2.82 11.75 5.22
CA THR A 4 1.71 10.95 5.73
C THR A 4 0.95 10.24 4.64
N LEU A 5 1.12 10.70 3.40
CA LEU A 5 0.50 10.07 2.23
C LEU A 5 1.59 9.62 1.28
N LEU A 6 1.41 8.42 0.75
CA LEU A 6 2.35 7.84 -0.21
C LEU A 6 1.58 7.53 -1.49
N ASP A 7 2.23 7.76 -2.62
CA ASP A 7 1.65 7.30 -3.88
C ASP A 7 2.02 5.82 -4.09
N GLU A 8 1.47 5.26 -5.13
CA GLU A 8 1.63 3.83 -5.41
C GLU A 8 3.09 3.45 -5.64
N ARG A 9 3.84 4.33 -6.28
CA ARG A 9 5.26 4.11 -6.54
C ARG A 9 6.04 4.06 -5.23
N GLU A 10 5.74 4.98 -4.33
CA GLU A 10 6.42 5.02 -3.04
C GLU A 10 6.08 3.78 -2.21
N VAL A 11 4.84 3.35 -2.24
CA VAL A 11 4.43 2.12 -1.56
C VAL A 11 5.17 0.92 -2.13
N SER A 12 5.32 0.87 -3.44
CA SER A 12 6.07 -0.20 -4.09
C SER A 12 7.52 -0.24 -3.59
N ILE A 13 8.14 0.92 -3.46
CA ILE A 13 9.52 0.99 -2.97
C ILE A 13 9.63 0.52 -1.51
N VAL A 14 8.70 0.95 -0.69
CA VAL A 14 8.72 0.61 0.74
C VAL A 14 8.44 -0.87 0.97
N THR A 15 7.49 -1.43 0.23
CA THR A 15 7.02 -2.80 0.48
C THR A 15 7.69 -3.85 -0.41
N GLY A 16 8.28 -3.42 -1.51
CA GLY A 16 8.81 -4.36 -2.49
C GLY A 16 7.74 -4.98 -3.38
N VAL A 17 6.49 -4.59 -3.21
CA VAL A 17 5.40 -5.08 -4.04
C VAL A 17 5.37 -4.28 -5.34
N PRO A 18 5.40 -4.95 -6.50
CA PRO A 18 5.36 -4.23 -7.77
C PRO A 18 4.12 -3.34 -7.90
N THR A 19 4.26 -2.20 -8.55
CA THR A 19 3.13 -1.29 -8.76
C THR A 19 1.99 -1.98 -9.50
N LYS A 20 2.31 -2.86 -10.43
CA LYS A 20 1.28 -3.61 -11.15
C LYS A 20 0.44 -4.47 -10.22
N THR A 21 1.09 -5.08 -9.24
CA THR A 21 0.38 -5.89 -8.25
C THR A 21 -0.51 -5.02 -7.38
N LEU A 22 -0.01 -3.87 -6.95
CA LEU A 22 -0.81 -2.93 -6.18
C LEU A 22 -2.03 -2.47 -6.97
N GLN A 23 -1.86 -2.18 -8.24
CA GLN A 23 -2.95 -1.78 -9.11
C GLN A 23 -3.97 -2.90 -9.26
N TYR A 24 -3.50 -4.11 -9.43
CA TYR A 24 -4.38 -5.26 -9.55
C TYR A 24 -5.20 -5.45 -8.28
N TRP A 25 -4.55 -5.37 -7.12
CA TRP A 25 -5.24 -5.52 -5.84
C TRP A 25 -6.31 -4.46 -5.66
N ARG A 26 -6.00 -3.23 -6.03
CA ARG A 26 -6.93 -2.12 -5.94
C ARG A 26 -8.13 -2.35 -6.85
N PHE A 27 -7.84 -2.79 -8.06
CA PHE A 27 -8.86 -3.03 -9.07
C PHE A 27 -9.75 -4.21 -8.70
N ALA A 28 -9.15 -5.27 -8.20
CA ALA A 28 -9.85 -6.49 -7.85
C ALA A 28 -10.57 -6.41 -6.50
N GLY A 29 -10.22 -5.41 -5.69
CA GLY A 29 -10.83 -5.26 -4.37
C GLY A 29 -10.49 -6.37 -3.40
N THR A 30 -9.26 -6.88 -3.48
CA THR A 30 -8.84 -7.97 -2.61
C THR A 30 -8.75 -7.52 -1.16
N SER A 31 -9.21 -8.36 -0.26
CA SER A 31 -9.29 -8.01 1.16
C SER A 31 -7.92 -7.95 1.84
N HIS A 32 -6.90 -8.58 1.27
CA HIS A 32 -5.57 -8.60 1.87
C HIS A 32 -4.67 -7.46 1.38
N ALA A 33 -5.20 -6.57 0.56
CA ALA A 33 -4.44 -5.43 0.05
C ALA A 33 -4.41 -4.29 1.07
N PRO A 34 -3.38 -3.44 1.03
CA PRO A 34 -3.37 -2.28 1.92
C PRO A 34 -4.48 -1.31 1.56
N LYS A 35 -4.98 -0.60 2.55
CA LYS A 35 -6.04 0.38 2.34
C LYS A 35 -5.50 1.56 1.57
N PHE A 36 -6.32 2.09 0.68
CA PHE A 36 -5.94 3.25 -0.11
C PHE A 36 -7.07 4.28 -0.07
N ILE A 37 -6.75 5.51 -0.48
CA ILE A 37 -7.73 6.56 -0.62
C ILE A 37 -7.59 7.17 -2.01
N LYS A 38 -8.67 7.73 -2.49
CA LYS A 38 -8.66 8.45 -3.77
C LYS A 38 -8.85 9.93 -3.51
N LEU A 39 -7.93 10.72 -4.03
CA LEU A 39 -8.05 12.17 -3.98
C LEU A 39 -8.09 12.66 -5.42
N GLY A 40 -9.30 13.01 -5.87
CA GLY A 40 -9.52 13.30 -7.28
C GLY A 40 -9.31 12.04 -8.10
N THR A 41 -8.38 12.10 -9.05
CA THR A 41 -8.04 10.96 -9.89
C THR A 41 -6.82 10.21 -9.39
N ARG A 42 -6.23 10.66 -8.31
CA ARG A 42 -5.00 10.08 -7.78
C ARG A 42 -5.27 9.15 -6.62
N VAL A 43 -4.47 8.10 -6.53
CA VAL A 43 -4.56 7.11 -5.46
C VAL A 43 -3.39 7.34 -4.50
N TYR A 44 -3.72 7.33 -3.21
CA TYR A 44 -2.71 7.47 -2.16
C TYR A 44 -2.96 6.42 -1.08
N TYR A 45 -1.91 6.16 -0.32
CA TYR A 45 -1.96 5.26 0.82
C TYR A 45 -1.53 6.05 2.04
N ARG A 46 -2.31 5.99 3.12
CA ARG A 46 -1.91 6.63 4.36
C ARG A 46 -0.79 5.82 5.00
N TRP A 47 0.24 6.51 5.45
CA TRP A 47 1.36 5.82 6.06
C TRP A 47 0.94 4.93 7.21
N GLN A 48 0.07 5.41 8.10
CA GLN A 48 -0.36 4.63 9.26
C GLN A 48 -1.13 3.37 8.86
N ASP A 49 -1.94 3.45 7.80
CA ASP A 49 -2.64 2.28 7.29
C ASP A 49 -1.66 1.28 6.68
N LEU A 50 -0.66 1.78 6.00
CA LEU A 50 0.36 0.93 5.40
C LEU A 50 1.21 0.26 6.47
N GLU A 51 1.59 0.99 7.51
CA GLU A 51 2.33 0.42 8.63
C GLU A 51 1.57 -0.72 9.27
N GLN A 52 0.28 -0.51 9.52
CA GLN A 52 -0.55 -1.53 10.11
C GLN A 52 -0.67 -2.75 9.21
N TRP A 53 -0.83 -2.51 7.92
CA TRP A 53 -0.92 -3.59 6.95
C TRP A 53 0.36 -4.43 6.95
N ILE A 54 1.51 -3.78 6.99
CA ILE A 54 2.80 -4.47 7.05
C ILE A 54 2.90 -5.29 8.33
N ALA A 55 2.47 -4.71 9.45
CA ALA A 55 2.54 -5.39 10.75
C ALA A 55 1.66 -6.63 10.80
N GLU A 56 0.59 -6.65 10.01
CA GLU A 56 -0.34 -7.78 9.97
C GLU A 56 0.12 -8.89 9.02
N ARG A 57 1.17 -8.64 8.24
CA ARG A 57 1.67 -9.68 7.34
C ARG A 57 2.38 -10.78 8.12
N PRO A 58 2.22 -12.03 7.69
CA PRO A 58 2.94 -13.12 8.36
C PRO A 58 4.44 -12.89 8.26
N SER A 59 5.12 -13.15 9.33
CA SER A 59 6.56 -13.02 9.37
C SER A 59 7.17 -14.38 9.14
N PHE A 60 7.89 -14.53 8.04
CA PHE A 60 8.57 -15.78 7.74
C PHE A 60 10.04 -15.61 7.98
N SER A 61 10.53 -16.25 9.01
CA SER A 61 11.97 -16.30 9.25
C SER A 61 12.58 -17.32 8.33
N SER A 62 13.56 -16.89 7.66
CA SER A 62 14.33 -17.82 6.85
C SER A 62 15.53 -18.30 7.65
#